data_77de5b8697a3782ef24a12166e889e9d
#
_entry.id   77de5b8697a3782ef24a12166e889e9d
#
_cell.length_a   1.000
_cell.length_b   1.000
_cell.length_c   1.000
_cell.angle_alpha   90.00
_cell.angle_beta   90.00
_cell.angle_gamma   90.00
#
_symmetry.space_group_name_H-M   'P 1'
#
loop_
_entity.id
_entity.type
_entity.pdbx_description
1 polymer ?
#
loop_
_entity_poly.entity_id
_entity_poly.type
_entity_poly.pdbx_seq_one_letter_code
_entity_poly.pdbx_strand_id
1 'polypeptide(L)'
;MLKEIYHLLLPSERRMGMRVIMAVFFSALLNFAGLAALIPVLLFLIEEKEEKGEALLFCLLAVGFILFKNVLVMGLSRFQNYFLLSLYKRLSFSLFSSYYHRGLLFISRLGSTRLGYEVNYVCYAFSMSLLSPLLNMTADVLLILLVTAVLLVYAPMTVLMLYLAFFPFMLMYIFGIKRRIRYYGKKELLARREQT
;
A
#
# COMPACT_ATOMS: atom_id res chain seq x y z
N MET A 1 -5.17 16.44 -2.64
CA MET A 1 -5.19 15.06 -3.15
C MET A 1 -6.21 14.18 -2.44
N LEU A 2 -6.07 13.84 -1.14
CA LEU A 2 -7.04 12.95 -0.45
C LEU A 2 -8.49 13.50 -0.44
N LYS A 3 -8.69 14.81 -0.26
CA LYS A 3 -10.01 15.47 -0.35
C LYS A 3 -10.65 15.35 -1.74
N GLU A 4 -9.87 15.47 -2.79
CA GLU A 4 -10.37 15.36 -4.18
C GLU A 4 -10.76 13.92 -4.53
N ILE A 5 -9.98 12.95 -4.06
CA ILE A 5 -10.33 11.52 -4.20
C ILE A 5 -11.64 11.22 -3.45
N TYR A 6 -11.84 11.80 -2.28
CA TYR A 6 -13.07 11.61 -1.51
C TYR A 6 -14.31 12.21 -2.20
N HIS A 7 -14.17 13.30 -2.95
CA HIS A 7 -15.25 13.88 -3.75
C HIS A 7 -15.59 13.10 -5.02
N LEU A 8 -14.62 12.36 -5.57
CA LEU A 8 -14.80 11.50 -6.74
C LEU A 8 -15.55 10.19 -6.41
N LEU A 9 -15.61 9.79 -5.14
CA LEU A 9 -16.27 8.56 -4.69
C LEU A 9 -17.78 8.77 -4.48
N LEU A 10 -18.59 7.90 -5.09
CA LEU A 10 -20.04 7.87 -4.82
C LEU A 10 -20.33 7.49 -3.35
N PRO A 11 -21.51 7.83 -2.81
CA PRO A 11 -21.87 7.50 -1.42
C PRO A 11 -21.81 6.00 -1.08
N SER A 12 -22.13 5.13 -2.05
CA SER A 12 -22.01 3.67 -1.91
C SER A 12 -20.55 3.21 -1.83
N GLU A 13 -19.66 3.85 -2.57
CA GLU A 13 -18.23 3.54 -2.58
C GLU A 13 -17.50 4.10 -1.36
N ARG A 14 -18.00 5.17 -0.76
CA ARG A 14 -17.47 5.69 0.50
C ARG A 14 -17.60 4.65 1.62
N ARG A 15 -18.73 3.92 1.68
CA ARG A 15 -18.91 2.83 2.64
C ARG A 15 -17.93 1.67 2.38
N MET A 16 -17.72 1.33 1.13
CA MET A 16 -16.78 0.29 0.74
C MET A 16 -15.33 0.73 0.97
N GLY A 17 -14.99 1.97 0.64
CA GLY A 17 -13.70 2.59 0.95
C GLY A 17 -13.38 2.61 2.45
N MET A 18 -14.39 2.92 3.30
CA MET A 18 -14.22 2.85 4.75
C MET A 18 -13.91 1.42 5.22
N ARG A 19 -14.57 0.41 4.66
CA ARG A 19 -14.27 -1.01 4.96
C ARG A 19 -12.86 -1.40 4.51
N VAL A 20 -12.40 -0.86 3.37
CA VAL A 20 -11.02 -1.08 2.91
C VAL A 20 -10.01 -0.44 3.85
N ILE A 21 -10.27 0.78 4.33
CA ILE A 21 -9.41 1.44 5.33
C ILE A 21 -9.37 0.61 6.62
N MET A 22 -10.51 0.09 7.08
CA MET A 22 -10.54 -0.82 8.24
C MET A 22 -9.78 -2.12 7.97
N ALA A 23 -9.89 -2.69 6.77
CA ALA A 23 -9.14 -3.88 6.38
C ALA A 23 -7.63 -3.63 6.35
N VAL A 24 -7.19 -2.46 5.87
CA VAL A 24 -5.79 -2.01 5.89
C VAL A 24 -5.29 -1.87 7.33
N PHE A 25 -6.09 -1.27 8.21
CA PHE A 25 -5.78 -1.14 9.63
C PHE A 25 -5.64 -2.51 10.30
N PHE A 26 -6.58 -3.42 10.04
CA PHE A 26 -6.55 -4.77 10.59
C PHE A 26 -5.37 -5.60 10.05
N SER A 27 -5.01 -5.42 8.78
CA SER A 27 -3.81 -6.02 8.17
C SER A 27 -2.53 -5.55 8.85
N ALA A 28 -2.42 -4.26 9.20
CA ALA A 28 -1.28 -3.72 9.93
C ALA A 28 -1.18 -4.32 11.35
N LEU A 29 -2.31 -4.47 12.06
CA LEU A 29 -2.35 -5.13 13.37
C LEU A 29 -1.94 -6.60 13.28
N LEU A 30 -2.41 -7.34 12.28
CA LEU A 30 -2.00 -8.74 12.06
C LEU A 30 -0.51 -8.85 11.75
N ASN A 31 0.04 -7.93 10.96
CA ASN A 31 1.47 -7.89 10.68
C ASN A 31 2.29 -7.58 11.93
N PHE A 32 1.82 -6.65 12.76
CA PHE A 32 2.43 -6.36 14.05
C PHE A 32 2.38 -7.57 14.99
N ALA A 33 1.23 -8.24 15.11
CA ALA A 33 1.10 -9.46 15.92
C ALA A 33 2.02 -10.59 15.44
N GLY A 34 2.21 -10.71 14.11
CA GLY A 34 3.15 -11.67 13.54
C GLY A 34 4.61 -11.38 13.90
N LEU A 35 5.01 -10.10 13.98
CA LEU A 35 6.32 -9.71 14.48
C LEU A 35 6.46 -9.97 15.98
N ALA A 36 5.44 -9.65 16.77
CA ALA A 36 5.43 -9.90 18.19
C ALA A 36 5.52 -11.40 18.54
N ALA A 37 4.92 -12.27 17.72
CA ALA A 37 5.00 -13.72 17.90
C ALA A 37 6.41 -14.30 17.73
N LEU A 38 7.34 -13.57 17.10
CA LEU A 38 8.74 -13.99 16.99
C LEU A 38 9.54 -13.74 18.26
N ILE A 39 9.10 -12.79 19.11
CA ILE A 39 9.84 -12.42 20.35
C ILE A 39 9.98 -13.61 21.30
N PRO A 40 8.94 -14.37 21.65
CA PRO A 40 9.08 -15.53 22.54
C PRO A 40 10.02 -16.60 21.96
N VAL A 41 10.00 -16.80 20.63
CA VAL A 41 10.85 -17.77 19.95
C VAL A 41 12.35 -17.34 20.06
N LEU A 42 12.62 -16.05 19.87
CA LEU A 42 13.98 -15.51 20.00
C LEU A 42 14.48 -15.58 21.45
N LEU A 43 13.64 -15.23 22.41
CA LEU A 43 14.00 -15.32 23.84
C LEU A 43 14.30 -16.77 24.24
N PHE A 44 13.52 -17.73 23.76
CA PHE A 44 13.73 -19.14 24.03
C PHE A 44 15.03 -19.67 23.40
N LEU A 45 15.42 -19.18 22.21
CA LEU A 45 16.68 -19.54 21.57
C LEU A 45 17.90 -18.97 22.29
N ILE A 46 17.77 -17.84 22.98
CA ILE A 46 18.86 -17.18 23.69
C ILE A 46 19.07 -17.79 25.08
N GLU A 47 17.98 -18.24 25.73
CA GLU A 47 18.03 -18.76 27.11
C GLU A 47 18.54 -20.21 27.25
N GLU A 48 19.02 -20.87 26.19
CA GLU A 48 19.62 -22.22 26.19
C GLU A 48 18.98 -23.22 27.23
N LYS A 49 17.67 -23.17 27.45
CA LYS A 49 16.98 -24.11 28.33
C LYS A 49 17.04 -25.51 27.73
N GLU A 50 17.50 -26.45 28.52
CA GLU A 50 17.78 -27.85 28.15
C GLU A 50 16.56 -28.67 27.66
N GLU A 51 15.34 -28.18 27.81
CA GLU A 51 14.12 -28.89 27.36
C GLU A 51 13.84 -28.66 25.87
N LYS A 52 14.55 -29.41 25.03
CA LYS A 52 14.39 -29.39 23.56
C LYS A 52 12.94 -29.62 23.06
N GLY A 53 12.11 -30.32 23.86
CA GLY A 53 10.72 -30.61 23.51
C GLY A 53 9.80 -29.39 23.54
N GLU A 54 9.91 -28.55 24.57
CA GLU A 54 9.11 -27.32 24.70
C GLU A 54 9.50 -26.29 23.64
N ALA A 55 10.81 -26.15 23.35
CA ALA A 55 11.29 -25.28 22.28
C ALA A 55 10.67 -25.60 20.93
N LEU A 56 10.61 -26.86 20.58
CA LEU A 56 10.05 -27.32 19.31
C LEU A 56 8.55 -27.04 19.22
N LEU A 57 7.82 -27.18 20.31
CA LEU A 57 6.40 -26.89 20.40
C LEU A 57 6.11 -25.38 20.24
N PHE A 58 6.89 -24.52 20.90
CA PHE A 58 6.78 -23.05 20.75
C PHE A 58 7.12 -22.61 19.32
N CYS A 59 8.15 -23.16 18.70
CA CYS A 59 8.49 -22.87 17.32
C CYS A 59 7.36 -23.29 16.37
N LEU A 60 6.78 -24.46 16.57
CA LEU A 60 5.70 -24.98 15.74
C LEU A 60 4.42 -24.12 15.88
N LEU A 61 4.09 -23.70 17.10
CA LEU A 61 2.99 -22.75 17.36
C LEU A 61 3.22 -21.39 16.70
N ALA A 62 4.43 -20.84 16.79
CA ALA A 62 4.74 -19.57 16.15
C ALA A 62 4.67 -19.65 14.61
N VAL A 63 5.19 -20.72 14.01
CA VAL A 63 5.08 -20.97 12.57
C VAL A 63 3.61 -21.12 12.16
N GLY A 64 2.82 -21.91 12.93
CA GLY A 64 1.38 -22.06 12.70
C GLY A 64 0.64 -20.73 12.75
N PHE A 65 0.94 -19.89 13.75
CA PHE A 65 0.36 -18.55 13.87
C PHE A 65 0.74 -17.64 12.69
N ILE A 66 2.00 -17.68 12.25
CA ILE A 66 2.47 -16.89 11.09
C ILE A 66 1.77 -17.34 9.82
N LEU A 67 1.62 -18.64 9.60
CA LEU A 67 0.88 -19.17 8.45
C LEU A 67 -0.59 -18.73 8.49
N PHE A 68 -1.25 -18.87 9.62
CA PHE A 68 -2.63 -18.45 9.80
C PHE A 68 -2.82 -16.95 9.54
N LYS A 69 -1.97 -16.09 10.13
CA LYS A 69 -2.03 -14.65 9.86
C LYS A 69 -1.83 -14.32 8.38
N ASN A 70 -0.91 -15.01 7.69
CA ASN A 70 -0.65 -14.76 6.28
C ASN A 70 -1.86 -15.08 5.40
N VAL A 71 -2.61 -16.13 5.71
CA VAL A 71 -3.88 -16.46 5.05
C VAL A 71 -4.91 -15.34 5.26
N LEU A 72 -5.03 -14.81 6.48
CA LEU A 72 -5.92 -13.69 6.77
C LEU A 72 -5.52 -12.41 6.01
N VAL A 73 -4.25 -12.06 6.03
CA VAL A 73 -3.72 -10.89 5.29
C VAL A 73 -3.95 -11.04 3.79
N MET A 74 -3.78 -12.25 3.24
CA MET A 74 -4.08 -12.53 1.83
C MET A 74 -5.57 -12.33 1.52
N GLY A 75 -6.48 -12.73 2.40
CA GLY A 75 -7.92 -12.47 2.28
C GLY A 75 -8.24 -10.98 2.26
N LEU A 76 -7.64 -10.20 3.19
CA LEU A 76 -7.80 -8.75 3.24
C LEU A 76 -7.25 -8.05 1.99
N SER A 77 -6.10 -8.50 1.48
CA SER A 77 -5.50 -7.98 0.24
C SER A 77 -6.37 -8.27 -0.97
N ARG A 78 -7.00 -9.46 -1.05
CA ARG A 78 -7.98 -9.76 -2.12
C ARG A 78 -9.18 -8.84 -2.06
N PHE A 79 -9.70 -8.56 -0.87
CA PHE A 79 -10.82 -7.61 -0.69
C PHE A 79 -10.44 -6.19 -1.13
N GLN A 80 -9.23 -5.73 -0.78
CA GLN A 80 -8.67 -4.45 -1.23
C GLN A 80 -8.55 -4.39 -2.76
N ASN A 81 -7.99 -5.42 -3.38
CA ASN A 81 -7.81 -5.50 -4.83
C ASN A 81 -9.16 -5.53 -5.57
N TYR A 82 -10.17 -6.23 -5.01
CA TYR A 82 -11.53 -6.23 -5.56
C TYR A 82 -12.14 -4.84 -5.58
N PHE A 83 -11.97 -4.07 -4.50
CA PHE A 83 -12.42 -2.68 -4.45
C PHE A 83 -11.73 -1.81 -5.51
N LEU A 84 -10.41 -1.92 -5.65
CA LEU A 84 -9.63 -1.17 -6.63
C LEU A 84 -10.07 -1.51 -8.07
N LEU A 85 -10.31 -2.78 -8.35
CA LEU A 85 -10.80 -3.25 -9.64
C LEU A 85 -12.22 -2.74 -9.94
N SER A 86 -13.10 -2.73 -8.95
CA SER A 86 -14.44 -2.17 -9.05
C SER A 86 -14.41 -0.67 -9.37
N LEU A 87 -13.53 0.06 -8.69
CA LEU A 87 -13.31 1.48 -8.92
C LEU A 87 -12.77 1.75 -10.33
N TYR A 88 -11.78 0.96 -10.78
CA TYR A 88 -11.26 1.02 -12.14
C TYR A 88 -12.38 0.85 -13.18
N LYS A 89 -13.17 -0.22 -13.07
CA LYS A 89 -14.27 -0.49 -13.99
C LYS A 89 -15.26 0.66 -14.09
N ARG A 90 -15.64 1.23 -12.94
CA ARG A 90 -16.55 2.35 -12.90
C ARG A 90 -15.96 3.62 -13.53
N LEU A 91 -14.71 3.96 -13.20
CA LEU A 91 -14.05 5.14 -13.77
C LEU A 91 -13.92 5.02 -15.29
N SER A 92 -13.51 3.84 -15.76
CA SER A 92 -13.40 3.54 -17.19
C SER A 92 -14.75 3.68 -17.90
N PHE A 93 -15.81 3.12 -17.32
CA PHE A 93 -17.17 3.23 -17.88
C PHE A 93 -17.70 4.68 -17.87
N SER A 94 -17.49 5.39 -16.76
CA SER A 94 -17.91 6.79 -16.63
C SER A 94 -17.20 7.70 -17.62
N LEU A 95 -15.90 7.49 -17.82
CA LEU A 95 -15.11 8.25 -18.79
C LEU A 95 -15.56 7.94 -20.23
N PHE A 96 -15.76 6.67 -20.55
CA PHE A 96 -16.28 6.25 -21.86
C PHE A 96 -17.66 6.84 -22.13
N SER A 97 -18.58 6.77 -21.18
CA SER A 97 -19.93 7.35 -21.30
C SER A 97 -19.89 8.87 -21.49
N SER A 98 -19.00 9.56 -20.79
CA SER A 98 -18.80 11.00 -20.96
C SER A 98 -18.31 11.36 -22.37
N TYR A 99 -17.42 10.57 -22.94
CA TYR A 99 -16.97 10.77 -24.32
C TYR A 99 -18.07 10.45 -25.34
N TYR A 100 -18.85 9.41 -25.11
CA TYR A 100 -19.97 9.04 -25.98
C TYR A 100 -21.04 10.15 -26.05
N HIS A 101 -21.36 10.77 -24.91
CA HIS A 101 -22.32 11.89 -24.88
C HIS A 101 -21.82 13.18 -25.58
N ARG A 102 -20.51 13.33 -25.79
CA ARG A 102 -19.95 14.47 -26.56
C ARG A 102 -20.10 14.31 -28.06
N GLY A 103 -20.57 13.16 -28.55
CA GLY A 103 -20.88 12.88 -29.92
C GLY A 103 -19.74 12.33 -30.78
N LEU A 104 -20.13 11.73 -31.91
CA LEU A 104 -19.20 11.02 -32.79
C LEU A 104 -18.12 11.91 -33.41
N LEU A 105 -18.41 13.19 -33.66
CA LEU A 105 -17.44 14.15 -34.16
C LEU A 105 -16.27 14.36 -33.17
N PHE A 106 -16.55 14.36 -31.89
CA PHE A 106 -15.52 14.49 -30.86
C PHE A 106 -14.64 13.24 -30.79
N ILE A 107 -15.27 12.05 -30.84
CA ILE A 107 -14.57 10.75 -30.85
C ILE A 107 -13.66 10.64 -32.09
N SER A 108 -14.15 11.03 -33.26
CA SER A 108 -13.39 11.02 -34.52
C SER A 108 -12.17 11.94 -34.46
N ARG A 109 -12.31 13.13 -33.86
CA ARG A 109 -11.19 14.07 -33.70
C ARG A 109 -10.15 13.60 -32.70
N LEU A 110 -10.58 12.92 -31.63
CA LEU A 110 -9.68 12.42 -30.60
C LEU A 110 -8.84 11.22 -31.08
N GLY A 111 -9.38 10.44 -32.03
CA GLY A 111 -8.77 9.19 -32.51
C GLY A 111 -9.06 8.02 -31.57
N SER A 112 -9.34 6.85 -32.14
CA SER A 112 -9.68 5.64 -31.39
C SER A 112 -8.58 5.15 -30.46
N THR A 113 -7.31 5.31 -30.87
CA THR A 113 -6.14 4.89 -30.10
C THR A 113 -6.01 5.70 -28.81
N ARG A 114 -6.17 7.02 -28.89
CA ARG A 114 -6.10 7.90 -27.73
C ARG A 114 -7.26 7.67 -26.77
N LEU A 115 -8.47 7.48 -27.29
CA LEU A 115 -9.64 7.16 -26.49
C LEU A 115 -9.44 5.83 -25.72
N GLY A 116 -8.96 4.79 -26.40
CA GLY A 116 -8.65 3.51 -25.77
C GLY A 116 -7.59 3.64 -24.68
N TYR A 117 -6.53 4.44 -24.91
CA TYR A 117 -5.50 4.72 -23.91
C TYR A 117 -6.07 5.44 -22.68
N GLU A 118 -6.85 6.50 -22.84
CA GLU A 118 -7.40 7.27 -21.73
C GLU A 118 -8.40 6.45 -20.91
N VAL A 119 -9.30 5.72 -21.55
CA VAL A 119 -10.34 4.93 -20.89
C VAL A 119 -9.76 3.70 -20.18
N ASN A 120 -8.81 3.00 -20.79
CA ASN A 120 -8.27 1.77 -20.20
C ASN A 120 -7.04 2.05 -19.35
N TYR A 121 -5.99 2.63 -19.94
CA TYR A 121 -4.70 2.73 -19.28
C TYR A 121 -4.69 3.78 -18.17
N VAL A 122 -5.24 4.98 -18.41
CA VAL A 122 -5.21 6.05 -17.41
C VAL A 122 -6.05 5.67 -16.19
N CYS A 123 -7.25 5.10 -16.40
CA CYS A 123 -8.09 4.64 -15.30
C CYS A 123 -7.47 3.46 -14.53
N TYR A 124 -6.81 2.54 -15.25
CA TYR A 124 -6.08 1.44 -14.63
C TYR A 124 -4.89 1.94 -13.81
N ALA A 125 -4.06 2.81 -14.40
CA ALA A 125 -2.89 3.38 -13.73
C ALA A 125 -3.29 4.17 -12.48
N PHE A 126 -4.39 4.94 -12.54
CA PHE A 126 -4.91 5.64 -11.37
C PHE A 126 -5.28 4.66 -10.25
N SER A 127 -6.05 3.62 -10.54
CA SER A 127 -6.54 2.69 -9.53
C SER A 127 -5.45 1.77 -9.00
N MET A 128 -4.63 1.17 -9.88
CA MET A 128 -3.66 0.14 -9.52
C MET A 128 -2.26 0.69 -9.21
N SER A 129 -1.79 1.69 -9.97
CA SER A 129 -0.43 2.21 -9.79
C SER A 129 -0.36 3.39 -8.81
N LEU A 130 -1.49 4.06 -8.52
CA LEU A 130 -1.52 5.18 -7.59
C LEU A 130 -2.27 4.83 -6.30
N LEU A 131 -3.50 4.33 -6.39
CA LEU A 131 -4.32 4.10 -5.20
C LEU A 131 -3.85 2.87 -4.40
N SER A 132 -3.48 1.77 -5.06
CA SER A 132 -3.00 0.55 -4.38
C SER A 132 -1.74 0.80 -3.55
N PRO A 133 -0.66 1.41 -4.07
CA PRO A 133 0.50 1.75 -3.26
C PRO A 133 0.19 2.72 -2.11
N LEU A 134 -0.72 3.68 -2.30
CA LEU A 134 -1.12 4.60 -1.22
C LEU A 134 -1.78 3.86 -0.05
N LEU A 135 -2.66 2.89 -0.34
CA LEU A 135 -3.28 2.07 0.70
C LEU A 135 -2.25 1.20 1.43
N ASN A 136 -1.30 0.62 0.70
CA ASN A 136 -0.22 -0.16 1.31
C ASN A 136 0.72 0.72 2.16
N MET A 137 1.10 1.90 1.67
CA MET A 137 1.88 2.86 2.45
C MET A 137 1.20 3.26 3.77
N THR A 138 -0.13 3.40 3.78
CA THR A 138 -0.86 3.68 5.02
C THR A 138 -0.77 2.52 6.00
N ALA A 139 -0.81 1.27 5.54
CA ALA A 139 -0.61 0.08 6.37
C ALA A 139 0.82 0.05 6.96
N ASP A 140 1.83 0.32 6.13
CA ASP A 140 3.23 0.29 6.53
C ASP A 140 3.54 1.40 7.55
N VAL A 141 3.05 2.62 7.33
CA VAL A 141 3.18 3.73 8.29
C VAL A 141 2.54 3.38 9.63
N LEU A 142 1.35 2.79 9.61
CA LEU A 142 0.66 2.37 10.82
C LEU A 142 1.45 1.30 11.57
N LEU A 143 1.99 0.32 10.86
CA LEU A 143 2.85 -0.73 11.42
C LEU A 143 4.10 -0.13 12.06
N ILE A 144 4.78 0.79 11.38
CA ILE A 144 5.96 1.48 11.92
C ILE A 144 5.59 2.24 13.22
N LEU A 145 4.46 2.94 13.24
CA LEU A 145 3.99 3.65 14.42
C LEU A 145 3.72 2.69 15.59
N LEU A 146 3.07 1.54 15.34
CA LEU A 146 2.81 0.53 16.37
C LEU A 146 4.12 -0.05 16.93
N VAL A 147 5.04 -0.46 16.07
CA VAL A 147 6.35 -0.98 16.50
C VAL A 147 7.12 0.07 17.29
N THR A 148 7.16 1.31 16.80
CA THR A 148 7.83 2.42 17.50
C THR A 148 7.19 2.70 18.85
N ALA A 149 5.87 2.71 18.96
CA ALA A 149 5.16 2.94 20.22
C ALA A 149 5.52 1.88 21.26
N VAL A 150 5.53 0.60 20.87
CA VAL A 150 5.91 -0.49 21.77
C VAL A 150 7.38 -0.38 22.20
N LEU A 151 8.29 -0.14 21.26
CA LEU A 151 9.71 0.00 21.57
C LEU A 151 10.01 1.21 22.46
N LEU A 152 9.25 2.32 22.32
CA LEU A 152 9.39 3.49 23.20
C LEU A 152 9.04 3.18 24.65
N VAL A 153 8.06 2.29 24.87
CA VAL A 153 7.66 1.87 26.24
C VAL A 153 8.74 0.97 26.87
N TYR A 154 9.31 0.04 26.10
CA TYR A 154 10.24 -0.96 26.62
C TYR A 154 11.71 -0.50 26.62
N ALA A 155 12.15 0.23 25.61
CA ALA A 155 13.55 0.60 25.43
C ALA A 155 13.73 1.97 24.75
N PRO A 156 13.39 3.09 25.41
CA PRO A 156 13.40 4.41 24.80
C PRO A 156 14.77 4.83 24.26
N MET A 157 15.84 4.46 24.96
CA MET A 157 17.21 4.80 24.56
C MET A 157 17.63 4.08 23.27
N THR A 158 17.20 2.83 23.10
CA THR A 158 17.47 2.04 21.89
C THR A 158 16.75 2.63 20.67
N VAL A 159 15.50 3.09 20.86
CA VAL A 159 14.73 3.77 19.81
C VAL A 159 15.42 5.06 19.37
N LEU A 160 15.89 5.85 20.32
CA LEU A 160 16.56 7.11 20.04
C LEU A 160 17.86 6.89 19.27
N MET A 161 18.68 5.90 19.65
CA MET A 161 19.89 5.52 18.91
C MET A 161 19.57 5.03 17.49
N LEU A 162 18.53 4.22 17.34
CA LEU A 162 18.10 3.68 16.05
C LEU A 162 17.64 4.80 15.11
N TYR A 163 16.82 5.73 15.58
CA TYR A 163 16.40 6.88 14.79
C TYR A 163 17.57 7.79 14.44
N LEU A 164 18.50 8.03 15.37
CA LEU A 164 19.69 8.84 15.14
C LEU A 164 20.60 8.21 14.05
N ALA A 165 20.73 6.88 14.06
CA ALA A 165 21.49 6.14 13.04
C ALA A 165 20.82 6.17 11.66
N PHE A 166 19.49 6.02 11.59
CA PHE A 166 18.76 6.00 10.32
C PHE A 166 18.48 7.38 9.73
N PHE A 167 18.40 8.43 10.56
CA PHE A 167 18.08 9.79 10.14
C PHE A 167 18.96 10.33 9.00
N PRO A 168 20.32 10.22 9.05
CA PRO A 168 21.17 10.69 7.97
C PRO A 168 20.95 9.92 6.66
N PHE A 169 20.70 8.61 6.73
CA PHE A 169 20.38 7.80 5.54
C PHE A 169 19.05 8.22 4.92
N MET A 170 18.03 8.50 5.74
CA MET A 170 16.73 8.96 5.27
C MET A 170 16.83 10.33 4.60
N LEU A 171 17.62 11.27 5.16
CA LEU A 171 17.86 12.57 4.55
C LEU A 171 18.56 12.42 3.19
N MET A 172 19.65 11.64 3.14
CA MET A 172 20.40 11.39 1.91
C MET A 172 19.52 10.74 0.82
N TYR A 173 18.64 9.82 1.20
CA TYR A 173 17.66 9.20 0.30
C TYR A 173 16.66 10.22 -0.25
N ILE A 174 16.04 11.03 0.61
CA ILE A 174 15.04 12.04 0.21
C ILE A 174 15.67 13.09 -0.73
N PHE A 175 16.84 13.63 -0.39
CA PHE A 175 17.53 14.64 -1.20
C PHE A 175 18.04 14.07 -2.53
N GLY A 176 18.62 12.88 -2.53
CA GLY A 176 19.15 12.23 -3.72
C GLY A 176 18.07 11.80 -4.71
N ILE A 177 17.04 11.13 -4.24
CA ILE A 177 15.96 10.58 -5.09
C ILE A 177 15.01 11.66 -5.57
N LYS A 178 14.62 12.62 -4.73
CA LYS A 178 13.72 13.71 -5.14
C LYS A 178 14.29 14.50 -6.32
N ARG A 179 15.60 14.71 -6.35
CA ARG A 179 16.28 15.40 -7.47
C ARG A 179 16.28 14.55 -8.75
N ARG A 180 16.51 13.23 -8.65
CA ARG A 180 16.49 12.31 -9.81
C ARG A 180 15.08 12.11 -10.37
N ILE A 181 14.08 11.87 -9.51
CA ILE A 181 12.69 11.69 -9.94
C ILE A 181 12.19 12.94 -10.68
N ARG A 182 12.49 14.14 -10.17
CA ARG A 182 12.09 15.39 -10.83
C ARG A 182 12.76 15.55 -12.20
N TYR A 183 14.00 15.10 -12.35
CA TYR A 183 14.73 15.15 -13.62
C TYR A 183 14.16 14.16 -14.65
N TYR A 184 13.98 12.90 -14.26
CA TYR A 184 13.45 11.86 -15.14
C TYR A 184 11.97 12.07 -15.46
N GLY A 185 11.16 12.53 -14.51
CA GLY A 185 9.74 12.84 -14.75
C GLY A 185 9.54 13.98 -15.75
N LYS A 186 10.41 15.01 -15.75
CA LYS A 186 10.39 16.05 -16.80
C LYS A 186 10.78 15.50 -18.16
N LYS A 187 11.77 14.62 -18.22
CA LYS A 187 12.25 14.03 -19.47
C LYS A 187 11.19 13.11 -20.10
N GLU A 188 10.48 12.34 -19.29
CA GLU A 188 9.37 11.48 -19.73
C GLU A 188 8.18 12.30 -20.26
N LEU A 189 7.83 13.41 -19.59
CA LEU A 189 6.78 14.32 -20.04
C LEU A 189 7.12 14.97 -21.39
N LEU A 190 8.38 15.34 -21.62
CA LEU A 190 8.83 15.91 -22.89
C LEU A 190 8.80 14.86 -24.01
N ALA A 191 9.33 13.65 -23.75
CA ALA A 191 9.31 12.56 -24.73
C ALA A 191 7.88 12.15 -25.14
N ARG A 192 6.93 12.18 -24.21
CA ARG A 192 5.50 11.92 -24.51
C ARG A 192 4.85 13.03 -25.34
N ARG A 193 5.31 14.28 -25.21
CA ARG A 193 4.81 15.40 -26.01
C ARG A 193 5.32 15.37 -27.46
N GLU A 194 6.50 14.80 -27.70
CA GLU A 194 7.07 14.67 -29.04
C GLU A 194 6.45 13.51 -29.84
N GLN A 195 5.74 12.60 -29.19
CA GLN A 195 5.05 11.45 -29.82
C GLN A 195 3.56 11.71 -30.13
N THR A 196 3.06 12.92 -29.84
CA THR A 196 1.67 13.33 -30.11
C THR A 196 1.60 14.43 -31.13
#